data_c4d67d9db421da06adacb24fa228a343
#
_entry.id   c4d67d9db421da06adacb24fa228a343
#
_cell.length_a   1.000
_cell.length_b   1.000
_cell.length_c   1.000
_cell.angle_alpha   90.00
_cell.angle_beta   90.00
_cell.angle_gamma   90.00
#
_symmetry.space_group_name_H-M   'P 1'
#
loop_
_entity.id
_entity.type
_entity.pdbx_description
1 polymer ?
#
loop_
_entity_poly.entity_id
_entity_poly.type
_entity_poly.pdbx_seq_one_letter_code
_entity_poly.pdbx_strand_id
1 'polypeptide(L)'
;LASDLTMKKTLLLLAALTLSPALYAQDYHVVLWDNATAPTSNGLTGEEIQPKPGQWSNTQKAEMWIYKAGDNATGQALVFFPGGGYSTLSVGNGHKEAKWFAENGVTAAVVKYRLPNGHSEVPRNDADEALRVMREMAAELNIDPAKVGVSGTSAGGYLAGSVGTLSEVKPDFMILYYPVISAGADKRHKGTFVQLLGADDADKPVAQEFSLEKKVDARTPPTLLFHCDDDKVVPAVNSALFYQKLKEHGVKATLHIYPSGGHGWGMNPKFRYYGDWQKATLDWLSTL
;
A
#
# COMPACT_ATOMS: atom_id res chain seq x y z
N LEU A 1 44.02 -10.30 -21.17
CA LEU A 1 42.81 -10.83 -21.80
C LEU A 1 41.81 -11.17 -20.71
N ALA A 2 40.98 -10.19 -20.31
CA ALA A 2 39.88 -10.33 -19.40
C ALA A 2 38.63 -10.53 -20.24
N SER A 3 37.96 -11.66 -20.09
CA SER A 3 36.68 -11.94 -20.73
C SER A 3 35.53 -11.49 -19.81
N ASP A 4 34.81 -10.51 -20.29
CA ASP A 4 33.51 -10.05 -19.80
C ASP A 4 32.51 -11.22 -19.69
N LEU A 5 32.04 -11.50 -18.49
CA LEU A 5 30.94 -12.42 -18.26
C LEU A 5 29.74 -11.63 -17.73
N THR A 6 29.06 -10.95 -18.65
CA THR A 6 27.74 -10.36 -18.39
C THR A 6 26.72 -11.50 -18.24
N MET A 7 26.40 -11.87 -17.00
CA MET A 7 25.29 -12.77 -16.69
C MET A 7 23.95 -12.06 -16.93
N LYS A 8 23.35 -12.33 -18.10
CA LYS A 8 21.93 -12.01 -18.33
C LYS A 8 21.08 -12.88 -17.39
N LYS A 9 20.51 -12.27 -16.36
CA LYS A 9 19.43 -12.90 -15.58
C LYS A 9 18.20 -13.01 -16.48
N THR A 10 17.97 -14.19 -17.01
CA THR A 10 16.73 -14.52 -17.71
C THR A 10 15.65 -14.69 -16.67
N LEU A 11 14.74 -13.73 -16.59
CA LEU A 11 13.53 -13.82 -15.76
C LEU A 11 12.65 -14.93 -16.36
N LEU A 12 12.61 -16.10 -15.73
CA LEU A 12 11.62 -17.13 -16.04
C LEU A 12 10.27 -16.70 -15.44
N LEU A 13 9.42 -16.08 -16.25
CA LEU A 13 8.00 -15.92 -15.95
C LEU A 13 7.35 -17.31 -16.02
N LEU A 14 7.23 -17.98 -14.87
CA LEU A 14 6.33 -19.14 -14.77
C LEU A 14 4.89 -18.61 -14.58
N ALA A 15 4.16 -18.48 -15.67
CA ALA A 15 2.71 -18.31 -15.63
C ALA A 15 2.08 -19.66 -15.22
N ALA A 16 1.87 -19.86 -13.93
CA ALA A 16 1.03 -20.96 -13.45
C ALA A 16 -0.45 -20.57 -13.61
N LEU A 17 -1.09 -21.06 -14.67
CA LEU A 17 -2.54 -21.00 -14.80
C LEU A 17 -3.17 -21.93 -13.75
N THR A 18 -3.54 -21.40 -12.60
CA THR A 18 -4.46 -22.04 -11.67
C THR A 18 -5.86 -21.50 -11.91
N LEU A 19 -6.76 -22.36 -12.39
CA LEU A 19 -8.19 -22.08 -12.44
C LEU A 19 -8.72 -21.99 -11.00
N SER A 20 -8.77 -20.76 -10.45
CA SER A 20 -9.55 -20.43 -9.27
C SER A 20 -10.91 -19.89 -9.70
N PRO A 21 -12.01 -20.15 -8.95
CA PRO A 21 -13.34 -19.70 -9.34
C PRO A 21 -13.39 -18.19 -9.43
N ALA A 22 -13.98 -17.69 -10.51
CA ALA A 22 -13.98 -16.32 -11.00
C ALA A 22 -14.75 -15.32 -10.11
N LEU A 23 -14.20 -15.00 -8.92
CA LEU A 23 -14.65 -13.85 -8.14
C LEU A 23 -13.80 -12.59 -8.40
N TYR A 24 -12.55 -12.76 -8.87
CA TYR A 24 -11.63 -11.67 -9.21
C TYR A 24 -10.73 -12.13 -10.37
N ALA A 25 -11.17 -11.93 -11.61
CA ALA A 25 -10.30 -12.16 -12.76
C ALA A 25 -9.27 -11.03 -12.85
N GLN A 26 -8.06 -11.26 -12.35
CA GLN A 26 -6.88 -10.41 -12.53
C GLN A 26 -6.19 -10.76 -13.86
N ASP A 27 -5.45 -9.79 -14.43
CA ASP A 27 -4.68 -10.02 -15.65
C ASP A 27 -3.36 -10.73 -15.38
N TYR A 28 -2.71 -10.41 -14.22
CA TYR A 28 -1.45 -11.02 -13.81
C TYR A 28 -1.45 -11.37 -12.33
N HIS A 29 -0.76 -12.47 -11.98
CA HIS A 29 -0.38 -12.83 -10.64
C HIS A 29 1.14 -12.97 -10.57
N VAL A 30 1.79 -12.15 -9.77
CA VAL A 30 3.25 -12.10 -9.63
C VAL A 30 3.65 -12.48 -8.22
N VAL A 31 4.53 -13.46 -8.09
CA VAL A 31 5.22 -13.75 -6.84
C VAL A 31 6.44 -12.85 -6.78
N LEU A 32 6.51 -11.97 -5.77
CA LEU A 32 7.66 -11.10 -5.58
C LEU A 32 8.82 -11.89 -4.97
N TRP A 33 8.60 -12.47 -3.79
CA TRP A 33 9.53 -13.31 -3.05
C TRP A 33 8.87 -13.92 -1.81
N ASP A 34 9.64 -14.71 -1.06
CA ASP A 34 9.30 -15.20 0.27
C ASP A 34 10.43 -14.92 1.29
N ASN A 35 10.29 -15.40 2.51
CA ASN A 35 11.31 -15.24 3.55
C ASN A 35 12.69 -15.85 3.22
N ALA A 36 12.76 -16.81 2.27
CA ALA A 36 14.00 -17.44 1.87
C ALA A 36 14.73 -16.68 0.77
N THR A 37 14.00 -15.94 -0.07
CA THR A 37 14.52 -15.27 -1.29
C THR A 37 14.59 -13.75 -1.16
N ALA A 38 13.84 -13.17 -0.22
CA ALA A 38 13.85 -11.73 0.03
C ALA A 38 15.10 -11.27 0.80
N PRO A 39 15.48 -9.98 0.72
CA PRO A 39 16.62 -9.43 1.47
C PRO A 39 16.42 -9.45 2.99
N THR A 40 15.17 -9.54 3.46
CA THR A 40 14.79 -9.58 4.88
C THR A 40 13.76 -10.67 5.13
N SER A 41 13.66 -11.15 6.38
CA SER A 41 12.69 -12.15 6.81
C SER A 41 11.93 -11.65 8.03
N ASN A 42 10.62 -11.94 8.10
CA ASN A 42 9.81 -11.67 9.29
C ASN A 42 9.86 -12.82 10.33
N GLY A 43 10.61 -13.88 10.06
CA GLY A 43 10.77 -15.02 10.97
C GLY A 43 9.51 -15.89 11.17
N LEU A 44 8.40 -15.55 10.52
CA LEU A 44 7.18 -16.36 10.56
C LEU A 44 7.41 -17.71 9.86
N THR A 45 6.80 -18.75 10.39
CA THR A 45 6.85 -20.13 9.89
C THR A 45 5.47 -20.76 9.88
N GLY A 46 5.35 -21.94 9.28
CA GLY A 46 4.08 -22.65 9.14
C GLY A 46 3.26 -22.16 7.94
N GLU A 47 1.99 -22.52 7.90
CA GLU A 47 1.11 -22.16 6.78
C GLU A 47 0.58 -20.73 6.90
N GLU A 48 0.47 -20.06 5.77
CA GLU A 48 -0.33 -18.82 5.67
C GLU A 48 -1.81 -19.17 5.84
N ILE A 49 -2.54 -18.36 6.62
CA ILE A 49 -3.90 -18.66 7.03
C ILE A 49 -4.88 -17.66 6.42
N GLN A 50 -6.02 -18.14 5.95
CA GLN A 50 -7.18 -17.32 5.62
C GLN A 50 -8.26 -17.44 6.71
N PRO A 51 -8.23 -16.60 7.77
CA PRO A 51 -9.25 -16.65 8.83
C PRO A 51 -10.66 -16.37 8.31
N LYS A 52 -10.74 -15.59 7.23
CA LYS A 52 -11.98 -15.30 6.46
C LYS A 52 -11.63 -15.20 4.98
N PRO A 53 -12.58 -15.43 4.07
CA PRO A 53 -12.35 -15.24 2.63
C PRO A 53 -11.76 -13.85 2.33
N GLY A 54 -10.62 -13.82 1.66
CA GLY A 54 -9.92 -12.58 1.29
C GLY A 54 -9.18 -11.88 2.44
N GLN A 55 -9.12 -12.46 3.63
CA GLN A 55 -8.29 -11.98 4.74
C GLN A 55 -7.16 -12.98 5.00
N TRP A 56 -5.93 -12.49 5.06
CA TRP A 56 -4.73 -13.31 5.27
C TRP A 56 -4.04 -12.98 6.58
N SER A 57 -3.46 -14.00 7.23
CA SER A 57 -2.56 -13.87 8.38
C SER A 57 -1.39 -14.83 8.24
N ASN A 58 -0.37 -14.68 9.08
CA ASN A 58 0.87 -15.44 9.04
C ASN A 58 1.56 -15.36 7.66
N THR A 59 1.47 -14.21 6.97
CA THR A 59 1.98 -14.06 5.61
C THR A 59 3.51 -14.02 5.60
N GLN A 60 4.10 -14.90 4.79
CA GLN A 60 5.54 -15.12 4.66
C GLN A 60 6.01 -14.95 3.21
N LYS A 61 5.07 -14.81 2.29
CA LYS A 61 5.27 -14.69 0.86
C LYS A 61 4.59 -13.43 0.35
N ALA A 62 5.37 -12.58 -0.30
CA ALA A 62 4.85 -11.38 -0.95
C ALA A 62 4.41 -11.72 -2.38
N GLU A 63 3.16 -11.38 -2.70
CA GLU A 63 2.52 -11.62 -3.98
C GLU A 63 1.71 -10.40 -4.38
N MET A 64 1.58 -10.16 -5.67
CA MET A 64 0.68 -9.12 -6.17
C MET A 64 -0.18 -9.61 -7.33
N TRP A 65 -1.39 -9.08 -7.41
CA TRP A 65 -2.36 -9.31 -8.47
C TRP A 65 -2.63 -8.00 -9.19
N ILE A 66 -2.43 -7.97 -10.50
CA ILE A 66 -2.52 -6.77 -11.33
C ILE A 66 -3.78 -6.83 -12.16
N TYR A 67 -4.48 -5.71 -12.24
CA TYR A 67 -5.66 -5.43 -13.05
C TYR A 67 -5.30 -4.32 -14.03
N LYS A 68 -5.26 -4.64 -15.32
CA LYS A 68 -4.95 -3.66 -16.36
C LYS A 68 -6.14 -2.73 -16.61
N ALA A 69 -5.86 -1.47 -16.82
CA ALA A 69 -6.82 -0.58 -17.43
C ALA A 69 -7.08 -1.00 -18.89
N GLY A 70 -8.34 -0.85 -19.30
CA GLY A 70 -8.79 -1.13 -20.66
C GLY A 70 -8.47 0.00 -21.64
N ASP A 71 -9.36 0.19 -22.62
CA ASP A 71 -9.22 1.19 -23.68
C ASP A 71 -9.20 2.65 -23.17
N ASN A 72 -9.66 2.88 -21.94
CA ASN A 72 -9.66 4.17 -21.26
C ASN A 72 -8.39 4.43 -20.44
N ALA A 73 -7.30 3.66 -20.65
CA ALA A 73 -6.07 3.76 -19.87
C ALA A 73 -5.48 5.19 -19.90
N THR A 74 -5.19 5.75 -18.72
CA THR A 74 -4.57 7.07 -18.54
C THR A 74 -3.04 7.02 -18.58
N GLY A 75 -2.46 5.82 -18.59
CA GLY A 75 -1.04 5.57 -18.38
C GLY A 75 -0.63 5.59 -16.90
N GLN A 76 -1.51 5.96 -15.99
CA GLN A 76 -1.24 5.90 -14.55
C GLN A 76 -1.35 4.48 -14.02
N ALA A 77 -0.56 4.17 -12.97
CA ALA A 77 -0.67 2.92 -12.24
C ALA A 77 -0.64 3.13 -10.72
N LEU A 78 -1.19 2.16 -9.98
CA LEU A 78 -1.32 2.22 -8.54
C LEU A 78 -0.98 0.88 -7.90
N VAL A 79 -0.14 0.88 -6.87
CA VAL A 79 0.15 -0.28 -6.03
C VAL A 79 -0.59 -0.11 -4.71
N PHE A 80 -1.55 -0.99 -4.43
CA PHE A 80 -2.40 -0.92 -3.26
C PHE A 80 -1.95 -1.87 -2.15
N PHE A 81 -1.84 -1.34 -0.93
CA PHE A 81 -1.50 -2.08 0.28
C PHE A 81 -2.73 -2.19 1.21
N PRO A 82 -3.28 -3.39 1.40
CA PRO A 82 -4.44 -3.59 2.27
C PRO A 82 -4.11 -3.38 3.73
N GLY A 83 -5.10 -2.89 4.49
CA GLY A 83 -5.04 -2.78 5.94
C GLY A 83 -5.29 -4.11 6.66
N GLY A 84 -5.25 -4.04 7.98
CA GLY A 84 -5.47 -5.17 8.91
C GLY A 84 -4.59 -5.11 10.16
N GLY A 85 -4.15 -3.90 10.54
CA GLY A 85 -3.37 -3.64 11.76
C GLY A 85 -2.01 -4.32 11.79
N TYR A 86 -1.49 -4.77 10.63
CA TYR A 86 -0.29 -5.60 10.49
C TYR A 86 -0.39 -7.00 11.14
N SER A 87 -1.55 -7.37 11.69
CA SER A 87 -1.84 -8.73 12.17
C SER A 87 -2.53 -9.59 11.12
N THR A 88 -3.24 -8.94 10.20
CA THR A 88 -3.89 -9.56 9.04
C THR A 88 -3.82 -8.63 7.83
N LEU A 89 -4.19 -9.14 6.65
CA LEU A 89 -4.31 -8.37 5.41
C LEU A 89 -5.69 -8.57 4.80
N SER A 90 -6.41 -7.48 4.54
CA SER A 90 -7.73 -7.48 3.87
C SER A 90 -7.57 -7.49 2.34
N VAL A 91 -6.89 -8.48 1.79
CA VAL A 91 -6.56 -8.59 0.35
C VAL A 91 -7.81 -8.60 -0.52
N GLY A 92 -8.90 -9.24 -0.05
CA GLY A 92 -10.19 -9.26 -0.77
C GLY A 92 -10.79 -7.87 -0.99
N ASN A 93 -10.59 -6.91 -0.07
CA ASN A 93 -10.97 -5.53 -0.30
C ASN A 93 -10.01 -4.85 -1.29
N GLY A 94 -8.73 -5.16 -1.22
CA GLY A 94 -7.73 -4.68 -2.18
C GLY A 94 -8.04 -5.10 -3.62
N HIS A 95 -8.50 -6.33 -3.85
CA HIS A 95 -8.96 -6.77 -5.17
C HIS A 95 -10.11 -5.92 -5.71
N LYS A 96 -11.09 -5.58 -4.87
CA LYS A 96 -12.22 -4.71 -5.28
C LYS A 96 -11.73 -3.31 -5.66
N GLU A 97 -10.78 -2.79 -4.90
CA GLU A 97 -10.22 -1.46 -5.13
C GLU A 97 -9.38 -1.42 -6.40
N ALA A 98 -8.47 -2.40 -6.59
CA ALA A 98 -7.65 -2.49 -7.78
C ALA A 98 -8.51 -2.65 -9.06
N LYS A 99 -9.56 -3.47 -9.00
CA LYS A 99 -10.52 -3.60 -10.10
C LYS A 99 -11.24 -2.28 -10.41
N TRP A 100 -11.70 -1.57 -9.38
CA TRP A 100 -12.35 -0.27 -9.55
C TRP A 100 -11.41 0.74 -10.22
N PHE A 101 -10.14 0.82 -9.82
CA PHE A 101 -9.15 1.67 -10.48
C PHE A 101 -8.95 1.28 -11.94
N ALA A 102 -8.82 0.00 -12.26
CA ALA A 102 -8.66 -0.48 -13.62
C ALA A 102 -9.87 -0.14 -14.51
N GLU A 103 -11.09 -0.29 -14.01
CA GLU A 103 -12.33 0.12 -14.68
C GLU A 103 -12.39 1.64 -14.95
N ASN A 104 -11.67 2.43 -14.16
CA ASN A 104 -11.58 3.89 -14.29
C ASN A 104 -10.25 4.38 -14.93
N GLY A 105 -9.56 3.51 -15.66
CA GLY A 105 -8.42 3.88 -16.50
C GLY A 105 -7.06 3.88 -15.81
N VAL A 106 -6.97 3.43 -14.56
CA VAL A 106 -5.72 3.33 -13.80
C VAL A 106 -5.37 1.87 -13.58
N THR A 107 -4.30 1.38 -14.20
CA THR A 107 -3.81 0.01 -13.93
C THR A 107 -3.45 -0.12 -12.45
N ALA A 108 -3.97 -1.15 -11.77
CA ALA A 108 -3.77 -1.26 -10.33
C ALA A 108 -3.36 -2.67 -9.90
N ALA A 109 -2.48 -2.73 -8.92
CA ALA A 109 -2.07 -3.98 -8.28
C ALA A 109 -2.47 -3.99 -6.80
N VAL A 110 -2.93 -5.13 -6.28
CA VAL A 110 -3.05 -5.36 -4.84
C VAL A 110 -1.91 -6.26 -4.37
N VAL A 111 -1.26 -5.89 -3.27
CA VAL A 111 -0.12 -6.62 -2.71
C VAL A 111 -0.51 -7.34 -1.42
N LYS A 112 -0.34 -8.66 -1.40
CA LYS A 112 -0.27 -9.44 -0.17
C LYS A 112 1.18 -9.38 0.32
N TYR A 113 1.50 -8.37 1.10
CA TYR A 113 2.84 -8.21 1.66
C TYR A 113 3.06 -9.12 2.87
N ARG A 114 4.31 -9.41 3.22
CA ARG A 114 4.66 -10.16 4.42
C ARG A 114 4.38 -9.30 5.66
N LEU A 115 3.71 -9.88 6.65
CA LEU A 115 3.45 -9.22 7.93
C LEU A 115 4.77 -8.93 8.66
N PRO A 116 4.88 -7.80 9.38
CA PRO A 116 6.17 -7.40 9.96
C PRO A 116 6.67 -8.31 11.08
N ASN A 117 5.81 -8.77 11.97
CA ASN A 117 6.20 -9.60 13.13
C ASN A 117 7.40 -9.02 13.90
N GLY A 118 7.41 -7.69 14.15
CA GLY A 118 8.51 -6.98 14.80
C GLY A 118 9.65 -6.54 13.87
N HIS A 119 9.59 -6.89 12.58
CA HIS A 119 10.60 -6.54 11.57
C HIS A 119 10.03 -5.46 10.63
N SER A 120 10.15 -4.20 11.03
CA SER A 120 9.51 -3.04 10.40
C SER A 120 9.92 -2.82 8.94
N GLU A 121 11.10 -3.28 8.54
CA GLU A 121 11.64 -3.19 7.18
C GLU A 121 10.99 -4.17 6.20
N VAL A 122 10.46 -5.31 6.69
CA VAL A 122 9.96 -6.39 5.84
C VAL A 122 8.81 -5.94 4.92
N PRO A 123 7.69 -5.37 5.43
CA PRO A 123 6.61 -4.94 4.54
C PRO A 123 7.03 -3.81 3.60
N ARG A 124 7.99 -2.93 4.02
CA ARG A 124 8.48 -1.87 3.16
C ARG A 124 9.33 -2.41 2.01
N ASN A 125 10.18 -3.40 2.25
CA ASN A 125 10.93 -4.06 1.18
C ASN A 125 10.01 -4.72 0.15
N ASP A 126 8.90 -5.33 0.61
CA ASP A 126 7.89 -5.90 -0.30
C ASP A 126 7.19 -4.83 -1.12
N ALA A 127 6.92 -3.67 -0.52
CA ALA A 127 6.31 -2.54 -1.20
C ALA A 127 7.25 -1.90 -2.24
N ASP A 128 8.53 -1.76 -1.91
CA ASP A 128 9.57 -1.26 -2.83
C ASP A 128 9.74 -2.21 -4.02
N GLU A 129 9.72 -3.53 -3.78
CA GLU A 129 9.77 -4.54 -4.85
C GLU A 129 8.53 -4.46 -5.75
N ALA A 130 7.34 -4.35 -5.17
CA ALA A 130 6.11 -4.22 -5.94
C ALA A 130 6.13 -3.00 -6.87
N LEU A 131 6.63 -1.84 -6.38
CA LEU A 131 6.82 -0.64 -7.20
C LEU A 131 7.81 -0.87 -8.34
N ARG A 132 8.92 -1.54 -8.06
CA ARG A 132 9.95 -1.83 -9.05
C ARG A 132 9.41 -2.74 -10.15
N VAL A 133 8.73 -3.82 -9.77
CA VAL A 133 8.11 -4.75 -10.73
C VAL A 133 7.04 -4.07 -11.57
N MET A 134 6.20 -3.20 -11.00
CA MET A 134 5.23 -2.43 -11.79
C MET A 134 5.91 -1.56 -12.86
N ARG A 135 7.02 -0.92 -12.53
CA ARG A 135 7.79 -0.11 -13.49
C ARG A 135 8.51 -0.96 -14.53
N GLU A 136 9.04 -2.12 -14.15
CA GLU A 136 9.66 -3.07 -15.07
C GLU A 136 8.67 -3.63 -16.09
N MET A 137 7.42 -3.83 -15.68
CA MET A 137 6.32 -4.28 -16.53
C MET A 137 5.63 -3.14 -17.31
N ALA A 138 6.14 -1.92 -17.27
CA ALA A 138 5.43 -0.73 -17.79
C ALA A 138 4.99 -0.88 -19.25
N ALA A 139 5.85 -1.42 -20.11
CA ALA A 139 5.53 -1.63 -21.53
C ALA A 139 4.40 -2.68 -21.72
N GLU A 140 4.44 -3.78 -20.96
CA GLU A 140 3.43 -4.84 -21.01
C GLU A 140 2.08 -4.38 -20.44
N LEU A 141 2.13 -3.57 -19.38
CA LEU A 141 0.95 -3.01 -18.71
C LEU A 141 0.38 -1.78 -19.43
N ASN A 142 1.07 -1.23 -20.42
CA ASN A 142 0.73 0.03 -21.08
C ASN A 142 0.57 1.20 -20.10
N ILE A 143 1.56 1.35 -19.20
CA ILE A 143 1.63 2.42 -18.22
C ILE A 143 2.88 3.28 -18.41
N ASP A 144 2.84 4.52 -17.93
CA ASP A 144 4.01 5.38 -17.84
C ASP A 144 4.77 5.06 -16.53
N PRO A 145 6.04 4.59 -16.59
CA PRO A 145 6.81 4.28 -15.39
C PRO A 145 7.07 5.50 -14.48
N ALA A 146 6.85 6.73 -14.95
CA ALA A 146 6.91 7.96 -14.18
C ALA A 146 5.55 8.36 -13.59
N LYS A 147 4.53 7.50 -13.70
CA LYS A 147 3.18 7.70 -13.16
C LYS A 147 2.69 6.51 -12.33
N VAL A 148 3.58 5.94 -11.52
CA VAL A 148 3.27 4.80 -10.65
C VAL A 148 3.18 5.26 -9.21
N GLY A 149 1.96 5.34 -8.69
CA GLY A 149 1.66 5.72 -7.31
C GLY A 149 1.49 4.53 -6.37
N VAL A 150 1.34 4.85 -5.09
CA VAL A 150 0.96 3.89 -4.06
C VAL A 150 -0.32 4.31 -3.36
N SER A 151 -1.05 3.32 -2.87
CA SER A 151 -2.24 3.55 -2.05
C SER A 151 -2.31 2.55 -0.91
N GLY A 152 -3.05 2.91 0.14
CA GLY A 152 -3.28 1.95 1.22
C GLY A 152 -4.31 2.42 2.22
N THR A 153 -4.86 1.44 2.93
CA THR A 153 -5.88 1.65 3.98
C THR A 153 -5.31 1.34 5.35
N SER A 154 -5.61 2.17 6.39
CA SER A 154 -5.25 1.87 7.78
C SER A 154 -3.75 1.60 7.97
N ALA A 155 -3.34 0.41 8.44
CA ALA A 155 -1.94 -0.01 8.52
C ALA A 155 -1.28 -0.12 7.13
N GLY A 156 -2.03 -0.50 6.07
CA GLY A 156 -1.54 -0.42 4.69
C GLY A 156 -1.34 1.03 4.22
N GLY A 157 -2.12 1.97 4.77
CA GLY A 157 -1.90 3.41 4.60
C GLY A 157 -0.60 3.88 5.26
N TYR A 158 -0.24 3.30 6.42
CA TYR A 158 1.09 3.49 7.01
C TYR A 158 2.18 2.97 6.07
N LEU A 159 2.01 1.77 5.51
CA LEU A 159 2.98 1.21 4.56
C LEU A 159 3.15 2.11 3.34
N ALA A 160 2.06 2.53 2.70
CA ALA A 160 2.10 3.46 1.56
C ALA A 160 2.80 4.78 1.92
N GLY A 161 2.45 5.37 3.07
CA GLY A 161 3.11 6.58 3.59
C GLY A 161 4.59 6.37 3.89
N SER A 162 4.98 5.19 4.41
CA SER A 162 6.39 4.86 4.68
C SER A 162 7.21 4.73 3.40
N VAL A 163 6.64 4.18 2.33
CA VAL A 163 7.29 4.15 1.01
C VAL A 163 7.53 5.57 0.51
N GLY A 164 6.52 6.44 0.57
CA GLY A 164 6.67 7.83 0.13
C GLY A 164 7.66 8.66 0.95
N THR A 165 7.84 8.37 2.25
CA THR A 165 8.71 9.16 3.14
C THR A 165 10.09 8.55 3.34
N LEU A 166 10.21 7.23 3.45
CA LEU A 166 11.43 6.55 3.91
C LEU A 166 12.18 5.79 2.80
N SER A 167 11.47 5.27 1.77
CA SER A 167 12.09 4.46 0.73
C SER A 167 12.91 5.30 -0.24
N GLU A 168 13.95 4.70 -0.82
CA GLU A 168 14.71 5.29 -1.93
C GLU A 168 13.91 5.16 -3.25
N VAL A 169 13.12 4.09 -3.39
CA VAL A 169 12.21 3.89 -4.52
C VAL A 169 10.94 4.71 -4.28
N LYS A 170 10.95 5.99 -4.69
CA LYS A 170 9.79 6.87 -4.49
C LYS A 170 8.66 6.55 -5.46
N PRO A 171 7.40 6.49 -4.98
CA PRO A 171 6.24 6.53 -5.86
C PRO A 171 6.06 7.93 -6.45
N ASP A 172 5.29 8.04 -7.54
CA ASP A 172 5.06 9.34 -8.18
C ASP A 172 3.90 10.10 -7.53
N PHE A 173 3.04 9.40 -6.78
CA PHE A 173 1.96 9.96 -5.96
C PHE A 173 1.48 8.98 -4.89
N MET A 174 0.71 9.45 -3.90
CA MET A 174 0.13 8.64 -2.84
C MET A 174 -1.37 8.93 -2.65
N ILE A 175 -2.15 7.86 -2.39
CA ILE A 175 -3.56 7.96 -1.97
C ILE A 175 -3.74 7.18 -0.67
N LEU A 176 -4.03 7.86 0.42
CA LEU A 176 -4.06 7.29 1.75
C LEU A 176 -5.47 7.34 2.36
N TYR A 177 -6.02 6.18 2.69
CA TYR A 177 -7.36 6.08 3.29
C TYR A 177 -7.25 5.77 4.78
N TYR A 178 -7.76 6.66 5.62
CA TYR A 178 -7.73 6.55 7.09
C TYR A 178 -6.40 5.96 7.62
N PRO A 179 -5.25 6.52 7.17
CA PRO A 179 -3.94 5.91 7.42
C PRO A 179 -3.55 6.01 8.88
N VAL A 180 -2.88 4.97 9.39
CA VAL A 180 -2.02 5.12 10.56
C VAL A 180 -0.82 5.96 10.14
N ILE A 181 -0.44 6.97 10.93
CA ILE A 181 0.67 7.89 10.64
C ILE A 181 1.55 8.07 11.87
N SER A 182 0.97 8.50 12.99
CA SER A 182 1.71 8.90 14.18
C SER A 182 1.87 7.76 15.18
N ALA A 183 3.08 7.62 15.71
CA ALA A 183 3.37 6.77 16.87
C ALA A 183 3.16 7.50 18.21
N GLY A 184 2.69 8.75 18.20
CA GLY A 184 2.37 9.51 19.41
C GLY A 184 1.30 8.82 20.25
N ALA A 185 1.50 8.75 21.57
CA ALA A 185 0.72 7.90 22.48
C ALA A 185 -0.81 8.16 22.45
N ASP A 186 -1.21 9.40 22.22
CA ASP A 186 -2.59 9.86 22.14
C ASP A 186 -3.23 9.73 20.76
N LYS A 187 -2.42 9.41 19.71
CA LYS A 187 -2.84 9.41 18.31
C LYS A 187 -2.63 8.06 17.62
N ARG A 188 -1.78 7.22 18.19
CA ARG A 188 -1.38 5.97 17.56
C ARG A 188 -2.45 4.89 17.59
N HIS A 189 -2.48 4.10 16.55
CA HIS A 189 -3.11 2.79 16.59
C HIS A 189 -2.12 1.79 17.21
N LYS A 190 -2.23 1.52 18.52
CA LYS A 190 -1.27 0.72 19.30
C LYS A 190 -0.99 -0.64 18.65
N GLY A 191 -2.03 -1.35 18.18
CA GLY A 191 -1.88 -2.68 17.57
C GLY A 191 -0.94 -2.68 16.36
N THR A 192 -1.02 -1.67 15.49
CA THR A 192 -0.11 -1.54 14.34
C THR A 192 1.35 -1.45 14.77
N PHE A 193 1.67 -0.61 15.77
CA PHE A 193 3.04 -0.45 16.22
C PHE A 193 3.57 -1.65 17.01
N VAL A 194 2.70 -2.38 17.73
CA VAL A 194 3.07 -3.66 18.36
C VAL A 194 3.47 -4.69 17.31
N GLN A 195 2.72 -4.80 16.22
CA GLN A 195 3.06 -5.72 15.13
C GLN A 195 4.31 -5.27 14.37
N LEU A 196 4.45 -3.96 14.16
CA LEU A 196 5.55 -3.39 13.39
C LEU A 196 6.91 -3.50 14.10
N LEU A 197 6.94 -3.25 15.42
CA LEU A 197 8.16 -3.09 16.22
C LEU A 197 8.40 -4.21 17.24
N GLY A 198 7.41 -5.07 17.47
CA GLY A 198 7.36 -5.98 18.60
C GLY A 198 6.77 -5.31 19.86
N ALA A 199 6.27 -6.13 20.78
CA ALA A 199 5.58 -5.65 21.98
C ALA A 199 6.51 -4.83 22.90
N ASP A 200 7.79 -5.20 22.97
CA ASP A 200 8.77 -4.55 23.85
C ASP A 200 9.13 -3.12 23.42
N ASP A 201 9.08 -2.82 22.13
CA ASP A 201 9.52 -1.53 21.58
C ASP A 201 8.36 -0.58 21.24
N ALA A 202 7.14 -1.10 21.07
CA ALA A 202 5.97 -0.32 20.66
C ALA A 202 5.61 0.82 21.64
N ASP A 203 5.91 0.66 22.92
CA ASP A 203 5.64 1.65 23.98
C ASP A 203 6.89 2.47 24.39
N LYS A 204 8.05 2.18 23.81
CA LYS A 204 9.30 2.90 24.09
C LYS A 204 9.46 4.16 23.24
N PRO A 205 10.36 5.09 23.63
CA PRO A 205 10.67 6.28 22.83
C PRO A 205 11.08 5.99 21.38
N VAL A 206 11.70 4.83 21.10
CA VAL A 206 12.08 4.41 19.74
C VAL A 206 10.89 4.36 18.80
N ALA A 207 9.70 4.03 19.29
CA ALA A 207 8.48 4.03 18.46
C ALA A 207 8.20 5.41 17.83
N GLN A 208 8.61 6.51 18.48
CA GLN A 208 8.41 7.86 17.95
C GLN A 208 9.21 8.11 16.65
N GLU A 209 10.27 7.35 16.40
CA GLU A 209 11.05 7.42 15.16
C GLU A 209 10.26 6.87 13.95
N PHE A 210 9.18 6.13 14.21
CA PHE A 210 8.29 5.58 13.21
C PHE A 210 7.06 6.47 12.92
N SER A 211 7.02 7.67 13.48
CA SER A 211 6.01 8.69 13.16
C SER A 211 6.28 9.29 11.77
N LEU A 212 5.43 8.97 10.79
CA LEU A 212 5.66 9.34 9.39
C LEU A 212 5.54 10.85 9.15
N GLU A 213 4.74 11.56 9.94
CA GLU A 213 4.66 13.02 9.89
C GLU A 213 6.01 13.72 10.18
N LYS A 214 6.92 13.03 10.88
CA LYS A 214 8.28 13.52 11.16
C LYS A 214 9.28 13.19 10.05
N LYS A 215 8.88 12.39 9.08
CA LYS A 215 9.73 11.90 7.97
C LYS A 215 9.42 12.58 6.64
N VAL A 216 8.42 13.45 6.62
CA VAL A 216 8.07 14.24 5.43
C VAL A 216 9.22 15.19 5.09
N ASP A 217 9.59 15.23 3.82
CA ASP A 217 10.54 16.18 3.23
C ASP A 217 10.04 16.66 1.87
N ALA A 218 10.80 17.54 1.19
CA ALA A 218 10.42 18.10 -0.10
C ALA A 218 10.40 17.05 -1.25
N ARG A 219 10.92 15.83 -1.03
CA ARG A 219 10.89 14.72 -2.00
C ARG A 219 9.69 13.80 -1.77
N THR A 220 8.91 14.04 -0.71
CA THR A 220 7.68 13.29 -0.45
C THR A 220 6.69 13.55 -1.60
N PRO A 221 6.09 12.50 -2.20
CA PRO A 221 5.24 12.65 -3.37
C PRO A 221 3.95 13.42 -3.10
N PRO A 222 3.30 13.99 -4.14
CA PRO A 222 1.94 14.51 -4.06
C PRO A 222 1.00 13.50 -3.40
N THR A 223 0.17 13.96 -2.46
CA THR A 223 -0.61 13.07 -1.59
C THR A 223 -2.08 13.47 -1.49
N LEU A 224 -2.97 12.51 -1.71
CA LEU A 224 -4.40 12.60 -1.43
C LEU A 224 -4.73 11.79 -0.17
N LEU A 225 -5.45 12.40 0.78
CA LEU A 225 -5.84 11.77 2.03
C LEU A 225 -7.36 11.79 2.22
N PHE A 226 -7.90 10.67 2.71
CA PHE A 226 -9.30 10.54 3.12
C PHE A 226 -9.40 10.02 4.55
N HIS A 227 -10.28 10.61 5.36
CA HIS A 227 -10.56 10.15 6.72
C HIS A 227 -12.02 10.42 7.10
N CYS A 228 -12.49 9.80 8.19
CA CYS A 228 -13.74 10.19 8.85
C CYS A 228 -13.43 10.78 10.23
N ASP A 229 -14.13 11.87 10.60
CA ASP A 229 -13.93 12.58 11.86
C ASP A 229 -14.29 11.72 13.08
N ASP A 230 -15.27 10.82 12.91
CA ASP A 230 -15.75 9.89 13.92
C ASP A 230 -14.97 8.56 14.00
N ASP A 231 -13.80 8.46 13.35
CA ASP A 231 -12.95 7.26 13.41
C ASP A 231 -12.34 7.06 14.80
N LYS A 232 -12.83 6.00 15.49
CA LYS A 232 -12.40 5.64 16.85
C LYS A 232 -11.26 4.61 16.88
N VAL A 233 -10.85 4.09 15.72
CA VAL A 233 -9.75 3.10 15.58
C VAL A 233 -8.45 3.82 15.28
N VAL A 234 -8.46 4.66 14.24
CA VAL A 234 -7.35 5.54 13.89
C VAL A 234 -7.89 6.97 13.88
N PRO A 235 -7.57 7.81 14.87
CA PRO A 235 -8.10 9.18 14.94
C PRO A 235 -7.72 10.01 13.70
N ALA A 236 -8.66 10.80 13.17
CA ALA A 236 -8.49 11.61 11.97
C ALA A 236 -7.31 12.60 12.05
N VAL A 237 -6.87 12.92 13.26
CA VAL A 237 -5.67 13.74 13.50
C VAL A 237 -4.41 13.14 12.83
N ASN A 238 -4.35 11.83 12.59
CA ASN A 238 -3.25 11.20 11.83
C ASN A 238 -3.12 11.81 10.43
N SER A 239 -4.24 11.86 9.68
CA SER A 239 -4.25 12.46 8.35
C SER A 239 -4.03 13.98 8.39
N ALA A 240 -4.58 14.66 9.39
CA ALA A 240 -4.41 16.12 9.55
C ALA A 240 -2.94 16.50 9.80
N LEU A 241 -2.25 15.77 10.69
CA LEU A 241 -0.81 15.99 10.96
C LEU A 241 0.04 15.72 9.73
N PHE A 242 -0.23 14.63 9.01
CA PHE A 242 0.53 14.32 7.80
C PHE A 242 0.32 15.39 6.73
N TYR A 243 -0.94 15.79 6.48
CA TYR A 243 -1.26 16.87 5.57
C TYR A 243 -0.55 18.19 5.94
N GLN A 244 -0.57 18.55 7.23
CA GLN A 244 0.12 19.74 7.72
C GLN A 244 1.61 19.70 7.37
N LYS A 245 2.29 18.57 7.63
CA LYS A 245 3.71 18.42 7.34
C LYS A 245 4.00 18.41 5.84
N LEU A 246 3.16 17.80 5.02
CA LEU A 246 3.28 17.91 3.56
C LEU A 246 3.24 19.37 3.11
N LYS A 247 2.30 20.18 3.64
CA LYS A 247 2.19 21.60 3.31
C LYS A 247 3.39 22.42 3.81
N GLU A 248 3.91 22.14 5.01
CA GLU A 248 5.11 22.79 5.55
C GLU A 248 6.36 22.55 4.68
N HIS A 249 6.45 21.40 4.01
CA HIS A 249 7.53 21.05 3.09
C HIS A 249 7.25 21.38 1.61
N GLY A 250 6.18 22.12 1.32
CA GLY A 250 5.83 22.53 -0.05
C GLY A 250 5.27 21.43 -0.94
N VAL A 251 4.94 20.27 -0.38
CA VAL A 251 4.38 19.14 -1.13
C VAL A 251 2.91 19.41 -1.48
N LYS A 252 2.51 19.06 -2.72
CA LYS A 252 1.10 19.10 -3.12
C LYS A 252 0.31 18.06 -2.31
N ALA A 253 -0.70 18.51 -1.58
CA ALA A 253 -1.53 17.63 -0.78
C ALA A 253 -2.99 18.10 -0.75
N THR A 254 -3.90 17.13 -0.74
CA THR A 254 -5.34 17.30 -0.57
C THR A 254 -5.82 16.40 0.56
N LEU A 255 -6.66 16.93 1.44
CA LEU A 255 -7.24 16.18 2.56
C LEU A 255 -8.75 16.32 2.57
N HIS A 256 -9.46 15.21 2.59
CA HIS A 256 -10.90 15.13 2.80
C HIS A 256 -11.18 14.48 4.15
N ILE A 257 -11.88 15.19 5.04
CA ILE A 257 -12.39 14.63 6.29
C ILE A 257 -13.92 14.64 6.23
N TYR A 258 -14.50 13.45 6.18
CA TYR A 258 -15.95 13.26 6.21
C TYR A 258 -16.48 13.28 7.65
N PRO A 259 -17.66 13.85 7.90
CA PRO A 259 -18.20 13.96 9.26
C PRO A 259 -18.43 12.64 9.96
N SER A 260 -18.69 11.56 9.20
CA SER A 260 -19.02 10.25 9.76
C SER A 260 -18.67 9.11 8.81
N GLY A 261 -18.58 7.88 9.36
CA GLY A 261 -18.29 6.66 8.61
C GLY A 261 -17.34 5.72 9.33
N GLY A 262 -16.71 6.20 10.39
CA GLY A 262 -15.79 5.42 11.22
C GLY A 262 -14.57 4.95 10.45
N HIS A 263 -14.13 3.72 10.77
CA HIS A 263 -12.94 3.09 10.20
C HIS A 263 -13.29 1.97 9.22
N GLY A 264 -12.44 1.75 8.20
CA GLY A 264 -12.52 0.54 7.37
C GLY A 264 -13.63 0.55 6.31
N TRP A 265 -14.13 1.73 5.94
CA TRP A 265 -15.22 1.84 4.96
C TRP A 265 -14.80 1.40 3.54
N GLY A 266 -13.56 1.66 3.10
CA GLY A 266 -12.99 1.19 1.82
C GLY A 266 -14.01 1.11 0.67
N MET A 267 -14.06 -0.05 0.01
CA MET A 267 -15.00 -0.34 -1.09
C MET A 267 -16.40 -0.78 -0.61
N ASN A 268 -16.88 -0.25 0.52
CA ASN A 268 -18.23 -0.54 1.04
C ASN A 268 -19.26 0.41 0.42
N PRO A 269 -20.18 -0.06 -0.43
CA PRO A 269 -21.17 0.79 -1.08
C PRO A 269 -22.22 1.38 -0.11
N LYS A 270 -22.28 0.90 1.14
CA LYS A 270 -23.12 1.48 2.19
C LYS A 270 -22.47 2.67 2.89
N PHE A 271 -21.19 2.96 2.61
CA PHE A 271 -20.55 4.17 3.10
C PHE A 271 -21.23 5.40 2.51
N ARG A 272 -21.69 6.31 3.35
CA ARG A 272 -22.47 7.47 2.93
C ARG A 272 -21.80 8.29 1.82
N TYR A 273 -20.48 8.42 1.89
CA TYR A 273 -19.68 9.23 0.96
C TYR A 273 -18.97 8.37 -0.08
N TYR A 274 -19.53 7.18 -0.41
CA TYR A 274 -18.91 6.22 -1.33
C TYR A 274 -18.62 6.83 -2.70
N GLY A 275 -19.59 7.51 -3.31
CA GLY A 275 -19.40 8.18 -4.59
C GLY A 275 -18.52 9.43 -4.50
N ASP A 276 -18.55 10.12 -3.35
CA ASP A 276 -17.81 11.38 -3.17
C ASP A 276 -16.30 11.14 -3.17
N TRP A 277 -15.81 10.14 -2.39
CA TRP A 277 -14.38 9.84 -2.38
C TRP A 277 -13.89 9.30 -3.73
N GLN A 278 -14.71 8.50 -4.42
CA GLN A 278 -14.38 7.98 -5.74
C GLN A 278 -14.23 9.12 -6.75
N LYS A 279 -15.20 10.02 -6.80
CA LYS A 279 -15.13 11.20 -7.66
C LYS A 279 -13.91 12.06 -7.33
N ALA A 280 -13.69 12.38 -6.05
CA ALA A 280 -12.57 13.19 -5.60
C ALA A 280 -11.22 12.55 -5.97
N THR A 281 -11.12 11.20 -5.91
CA THR A 281 -9.92 10.47 -6.33
C THR A 281 -9.65 10.64 -7.82
N LEU A 282 -10.65 10.43 -8.68
CA LEU A 282 -10.48 10.56 -10.13
C LEU A 282 -10.21 12.00 -10.55
N ASP A 283 -10.92 12.96 -9.95
CA ASP A 283 -10.66 14.39 -10.19
C ASP A 283 -9.22 14.75 -9.81
N TRP A 284 -8.73 14.27 -8.66
CA TRP A 284 -7.36 14.55 -8.22
C TRP A 284 -6.31 13.89 -9.13
N LEU A 285 -6.51 12.63 -9.51
CA LEU A 285 -5.61 11.90 -10.44
C LEU A 285 -5.50 12.61 -11.78
N SER A 286 -6.57 13.24 -12.26
CA SER A 286 -6.56 14.01 -13.52
C SER A 286 -5.66 15.26 -13.46
N THR A 287 -5.21 15.67 -12.29
CA THR A 287 -4.32 16.84 -12.08
C THR A 287 -2.83 16.47 -12.06
N LEU A 288 -2.49 15.17 -12.11
CA LEU A 288 -1.13 14.61 -12.14
C LEU A 288 -0.70 14.29 -13.60
#